data_579d9c1ce3c1946d8c734205c462ba04
#
_entry.id   579d9c1ce3c1946d8c734205c462ba04
#
_cell.length_a   1.000
_cell.length_b   1.000
_cell.length_c   1.000
_cell.angle_alpha   90.00
_cell.angle_beta   90.00
_cell.angle_gamma   90.00
#
_symmetry.space_group_name_H-M   'P 1'
#
loop_
_entity.id
_entity.type
_entity.pdbx_description
1 polymer ?
#
loop_
_entity_poly.entity_id
_entity_poly.type
_entity_poly.pdbx_seq_one_letter_code
_entity_poly.pdbx_strand_id
1 'polypeptide(L)'
;MLLLALVGLPTARIFAVSEAGTAATLAFHQVDTTSDIRVERLRAFLASYDSPLTADAETFVAEADKNNLDWKLVAAIAGVESTFGKQIPTGSYNGWGWGVFTGTQDGVHFKDWAEGIAIVSEGLRKNYIDRGAKDIYDMGWIYAANGDSWASHVRYFVDKLESFQPTEVAQLPVSI
;
A
#
# COMPACT_ATOMS: atom_id res chain seq x y z
N MET A 1 54.83 26.36 66.58
CA MET A 1 54.84 26.69 65.13
C MET A 1 55.26 25.43 64.38
N LEU A 2 54.32 24.77 63.79
CA LEU A 2 54.59 23.53 63.06
C LEU A 2 54.49 23.86 61.56
N LEU A 3 55.58 23.69 60.83
CA LEU A 3 55.69 23.94 59.40
C LEU A 3 55.31 22.61 58.70
N LEU A 4 54.20 22.57 58.01
CA LEU A 4 53.87 21.39 57.16
C LEU A 4 54.49 21.56 55.80
N ALA A 5 55.42 20.71 55.43
CA ALA A 5 56.00 20.63 54.09
C ALA A 5 55.02 19.90 53.16
N LEU A 6 54.57 20.59 52.09
CA LEU A 6 53.80 20.03 51.03
C LEU A 6 54.72 19.31 50.05
N VAL A 7 54.62 17.97 50.02
CA VAL A 7 55.33 17.12 49.04
C VAL A 7 54.50 17.09 47.77
N GLY A 8 55.03 17.71 46.72
CA GLY A 8 54.42 17.70 45.40
C GLY A 8 54.59 16.31 44.74
N LEU A 9 53.49 15.70 44.35
CA LEU A 9 53.45 14.51 43.53
C LEU A 9 53.68 14.85 42.06
N PRO A 10 54.44 14.09 41.32
CA PRO A 10 54.64 14.30 39.89
C PRO A 10 53.37 13.93 39.12
N THR A 11 52.84 14.87 38.36
CA THR A 11 51.74 14.62 37.43
C THR A 11 52.25 13.80 36.25
N ALA A 12 51.87 12.51 36.20
CA ALA A 12 52.07 11.69 35.04
C ALA A 12 51.19 12.20 33.90
N ARG A 13 51.79 12.77 32.86
CA ARG A 13 51.12 13.05 31.60
C ARG A 13 50.86 11.76 30.86
N ILE A 14 49.63 11.32 30.85
CA ILE A 14 49.19 10.24 29.96
C ILE A 14 49.08 10.87 28.58
N PHE A 15 49.98 10.49 27.68
CA PHE A 15 49.78 10.76 26.25
C PHE A 15 48.68 9.82 25.77
N ALA A 16 47.50 10.34 25.50
CA ALA A 16 46.49 9.65 24.78
C ALA A 16 46.99 9.46 23.34
N VAL A 17 47.37 8.23 22.99
CA VAL A 17 47.55 7.87 21.59
C VAL A 17 46.19 7.83 20.97
N SER A 18 45.89 8.83 20.12
CA SER A 18 44.72 8.83 19.26
C SER A 18 44.98 7.78 18.20
N GLU A 19 44.50 6.57 18.43
CA GLU A 19 44.28 5.61 17.34
C GLU A 19 43.13 6.19 16.49
N ALA A 20 43.50 6.87 15.41
CA ALA A 20 42.59 7.10 14.30
C ALA A 20 42.29 5.76 13.61
N GLY A 21 41.62 4.88 14.35
CA GLY A 21 40.95 3.76 13.78
C GLY A 21 39.78 4.30 12.97
N THR A 22 39.87 4.18 11.66
CA THR A 22 38.75 4.33 10.73
C THR A 22 37.68 3.32 11.14
N ALA A 23 36.92 3.64 12.18
CA ALA A 23 35.60 3.09 12.36
C ALA A 23 34.76 3.69 11.23
N ALA A 24 34.82 3.06 10.06
CA ALA A 24 33.75 3.14 9.11
C ALA A 24 32.53 2.58 9.86
N THR A 25 31.84 3.48 10.55
CA THR A 25 30.51 3.21 11.05
C THR A 25 29.69 2.99 9.80
N LEU A 26 29.54 1.72 9.42
CA LEU A 26 28.46 1.33 8.55
C LEU A 26 27.21 1.81 9.27
N ALA A 27 26.79 3.02 8.95
CA ALA A 27 25.43 3.46 9.21
C ALA A 27 24.56 2.45 8.43
N PHE A 28 24.22 1.36 9.08
CA PHE A 28 23.06 0.61 8.67
C PHE A 28 21.95 1.64 8.76
N HIS A 29 21.64 2.22 7.63
CA HIS A 29 20.36 2.83 7.42
C HIS A 29 19.40 1.68 7.69
N GLN A 30 18.91 1.57 8.93
CA GLN A 30 17.69 0.84 9.18
C GLN A 30 16.65 1.60 8.37
N VAL A 31 16.47 1.16 7.13
CA VAL A 31 15.25 1.38 6.43
C VAL A 31 14.23 0.74 7.36
N ASP A 32 13.47 1.56 8.04
CA ASP A 32 12.36 1.14 8.90
C ASP A 32 11.27 0.64 7.95
N THR A 33 11.56 -0.48 7.30
CA THR A 33 10.63 -1.20 6.44
C THR A 33 9.85 -2.16 7.31
N THR A 34 9.06 -1.64 8.22
CA THR A 34 7.80 -2.30 8.51
C THR A 34 6.88 -1.99 7.33
N SER A 35 7.19 -2.62 6.20
CA SER A 35 6.31 -2.59 5.04
C SER A 35 4.94 -3.04 5.50
N ASP A 36 3.91 -2.23 5.22
CA ASP A 36 2.55 -2.58 5.58
C ASP A 36 2.20 -3.91 4.89
N ILE A 37 1.96 -4.94 5.67
CA ILE A 37 1.67 -6.29 5.17
C ILE A 37 0.49 -6.30 4.19
N ARG A 38 -0.44 -5.35 4.30
CA ARG A 38 -1.55 -5.19 3.37
C ARG A 38 -1.04 -4.79 1.98
N VAL A 39 -0.08 -3.88 1.93
CA VAL A 39 0.55 -3.41 0.68
C VAL A 39 1.29 -4.56 0.00
N GLU A 40 2.09 -5.31 0.75
CA GLU A 40 2.83 -6.45 0.19
C GLU A 40 1.87 -7.54 -0.34
N ARG A 41 0.83 -7.85 0.42
CA ARG A 41 -0.18 -8.82 0.02
C ARG A 41 -0.92 -8.37 -1.24
N LEU A 42 -1.35 -7.11 -1.29
CA LEU A 42 -2.05 -6.55 -2.45
C LEU A 42 -1.15 -6.51 -3.68
N ARG A 43 0.10 -6.08 -3.53
CA ARG A 43 1.08 -6.06 -4.62
C ARG A 43 1.28 -7.45 -5.21
N ALA A 44 1.55 -8.44 -4.37
CA ALA A 44 1.73 -9.82 -4.81
C ALA A 44 0.46 -10.42 -5.44
N PHE A 45 -0.70 -10.11 -4.89
CA PHE A 45 -1.97 -10.50 -5.44
C PHE A 45 -2.19 -9.92 -6.84
N LEU A 46 -2.04 -8.61 -7.02
CA LEU A 46 -2.17 -7.95 -8.32
C LEU A 46 -1.15 -8.46 -9.33
N ALA A 47 0.09 -8.70 -8.89
CA ALA A 47 1.12 -9.30 -9.75
C ALA A 47 0.74 -10.70 -10.23
N SER A 48 0.05 -11.51 -9.41
CA SER A 48 -0.42 -12.85 -9.81
C SER A 48 -1.48 -12.81 -10.93
N TYR A 49 -2.07 -11.65 -11.18
CA TYR A 49 -3.00 -11.39 -12.29
C TYR A 49 -2.34 -10.63 -13.46
N ASP A 50 -1.04 -10.38 -13.45
CA ASP A 50 -0.34 -9.51 -14.41
C ASP A 50 -1.01 -8.13 -14.53
N SER A 51 -1.44 -7.58 -13.40
CA SER A 51 -2.19 -6.33 -13.34
C SER A 51 -1.28 -5.11 -13.55
N PRO A 52 -1.69 -4.13 -14.38
CA PRO A 52 -1.00 -2.85 -14.46
C PRO A 52 -1.11 -2.02 -13.18
N LEU A 53 -2.02 -2.37 -12.26
CA LEU A 53 -2.21 -1.72 -10.95
C LEU A 53 -1.20 -2.17 -9.90
N THR A 54 -0.31 -3.12 -10.20
CA THR A 54 0.62 -3.73 -9.24
C THR A 54 1.52 -2.70 -8.55
N ALA A 55 1.97 -1.68 -9.29
CA ALA A 55 2.83 -0.63 -8.75
C ALA A 55 2.10 0.28 -7.74
N ASP A 56 0.77 0.38 -7.84
CA ASP A 56 -0.06 1.28 -7.05
C ASP A 56 -0.63 0.64 -5.77
N ALA A 57 -0.13 -0.52 -5.34
CA ALA A 57 -0.62 -1.23 -4.16
C ALA A 57 -0.59 -0.38 -2.89
N GLU A 58 0.42 0.47 -2.71
CA GLU A 58 0.51 1.41 -1.59
C GLU A 58 -0.59 2.48 -1.66
N THR A 59 -0.87 3.01 -2.85
CA THR A 59 -1.94 3.99 -3.07
C THR A 59 -3.30 3.42 -2.70
N PHE A 60 -3.59 2.16 -3.06
CA PHE A 60 -4.85 1.52 -2.66
C PHE A 60 -5.03 1.48 -1.15
N VAL A 61 -4.00 1.08 -0.42
CA VAL A 61 -4.07 0.97 1.04
C VAL A 61 -4.18 2.36 1.68
N ALA A 62 -3.38 3.32 1.23
CA ALA A 62 -3.40 4.69 1.74
C ALA A 62 -4.76 5.37 1.51
N GLU A 63 -5.34 5.25 0.31
CA GLU A 63 -6.64 5.85 0.00
C GLU A 63 -7.80 5.12 0.70
N ALA A 64 -7.69 3.82 0.94
CA ALA A 64 -8.65 3.08 1.75
C ALA A 64 -8.64 3.57 3.20
N ASP A 65 -7.47 3.72 3.82
CA ASP A 65 -7.33 4.22 5.19
C ASP A 65 -7.87 5.66 5.30
N LYS A 66 -7.51 6.54 4.38
CA LYS A 66 -7.97 7.92 4.30
C LYS A 66 -9.50 8.04 4.21
N ASN A 67 -10.14 7.15 3.48
CA ASN A 67 -11.57 7.14 3.26
C ASN A 67 -12.34 6.18 4.20
N ASN A 68 -11.65 5.54 5.15
CA ASN A 68 -12.20 4.53 6.06
C ASN A 68 -12.98 3.44 5.31
N LEU A 69 -12.31 2.84 4.31
CA LEU A 69 -12.78 1.70 3.52
C LEU A 69 -12.01 0.43 3.90
N ASP A 70 -12.60 -0.73 3.60
CA ASP A 70 -11.82 -1.97 3.54
C ASP A 70 -10.77 -1.84 2.43
N TRP A 71 -9.49 -2.02 2.77
CA TRP A 71 -8.36 -1.86 1.85
C TRP A 71 -8.41 -2.76 0.61
N LYS A 72 -9.20 -3.82 0.66
CA LYS A 72 -9.41 -4.78 -0.43
C LYS A 72 -10.47 -4.30 -1.44
N LEU A 73 -11.38 -3.42 -1.00
CA LEU A 73 -12.61 -3.13 -1.72
C LEU A 73 -12.36 -2.55 -3.13
N VAL A 74 -11.57 -1.49 -3.21
CA VAL A 74 -11.34 -0.79 -4.50
C VAL A 74 -10.61 -1.67 -5.49
N ALA A 75 -9.65 -2.48 -5.02
CA ALA A 75 -8.96 -3.46 -5.85
C ALA A 75 -9.90 -4.59 -6.32
N ALA A 76 -10.79 -5.08 -5.44
CA ALA A 76 -11.76 -6.12 -5.78
C ALA A 76 -12.76 -5.63 -6.84
N ILE A 77 -13.21 -4.37 -6.76
CA ILE A 77 -14.07 -3.76 -7.80
C ILE A 77 -13.33 -3.70 -9.14
N ALA A 78 -12.06 -3.27 -9.18
CA ALA A 78 -11.26 -3.29 -10.40
C ALA A 78 -11.13 -4.72 -10.99
N GLY A 79 -11.08 -5.72 -10.13
CA GLY A 79 -11.09 -7.13 -10.54
C GLY A 79 -12.33 -7.51 -11.32
N VAL A 80 -13.51 -7.08 -10.86
CA VAL A 80 -14.80 -7.33 -11.49
C VAL A 80 -14.97 -6.55 -12.79
N GLU A 81 -14.67 -5.25 -12.74
CA GLU A 81 -15.00 -4.31 -13.83
C GLU A 81 -14.04 -4.42 -15.01
N SER A 82 -12.76 -4.70 -14.76
CA SER A 82 -11.74 -4.59 -15.80
C SER A 82 -10.67 -5.70 -15.76
N THR A 83 -10.91 -6.75 -14.99
CA THR A 83 -9.87 -7.77 -14.75
C THR A 83 -8.58 -7.13 -14.25
N PHE A 84 -8.71 -6.34 -13.17
CA PHE A 84 -7.63 -5.56 -12.55
C PHE A 84 -6.94 -4.59 -13.52
N GLY A 85 -7.71 -3.80 -14.26
CA GLY A 85 -7.20 -2.74 -15.14
C GLY A 85 -6.72 -3.22 -16.52
N LYS A 86 -6.85 -4.52 -16.84
CA LYS A 86 -6.40 -5.06 -18.14
C LYS A 86 -7.39 -4.80 -19.27
N GLN A 87 -8.66 -4.61 -18.96
CA GLN A 87 -9.74 -4.42 -19.93
C GLN A 87 -10.37 -3.03 -19.72
N ILE A 88 -9.68 -2.01 -20.20
CA ILE A 88 -10.13 -0.62 -20.13
C ILE A 88 -10.00 0.06 -21.49
N PRO A 89 -10.76 1.14 -21.75
CA PRO A 89 -10.50 2.01 -22.89
C PRO A 89 -9.07 2.53 -22.85
N THR A 90 -8.42 2.58 -24.01
CA THR A 90 -7.01 2.98 -24.12
C THR A 90 -6.76 4.34 -23.46
N GLY A 91 -5.85 4.39 -22.51
CA GLY A 91 -5.44 5.62 -21.82
C GLY A 91 -6.46 6.19 -20.84
N SER A 92 -7.55 5.44 -20.52
CA SER A 92 -8.55 5.95 -19.58
C SER A 92 -8.12 5.85 -18.12
N TYR A 93 -7.24 4.92 -17.77
CA TYR A 93 -6.91 4.55 -16.38
C TYR A 93 -8.13 4.30 -15.50
N ASN A 94 -9.28 3.97 -16.13
CA ASN A 94 -10.55 3.73 -15.44
C ASN A 94 -10.84 2.23 -15.33
N GLY A 95 -10.23 1.62 -14.34
CA GLY A 95 -10.40 0.20 -14.04
C GLY A 95 -11.70 -0.17 -13.34
N TRP A 96 -12.55 0.80 -13.04
CA TRP A 96 -13.76 0.65 -12.20
C TRP A 96 -15.07 0.94 -12.95
N GLY A 97 -15.02 1.27 -14.25
CA GLY A 97 -16.22 1.72 -14.97
C GLY A 97 -16.80 3.02 -14.38
N TRP A 98 -15.98 3.86 -13.74
CA TRP A 98 -16.44 5.03 -13.02
C TRP A 98 -16.96 6.09 -13.96
N GLY A 99 -18.19 6.57 -13.68
CA GLY A 99 -18.83 7.61 -14.50
C GLY A 99 -19.18 7.18 -15.92
N VAL A 100 -19.27 5.88 -16.20
CA VAL A 100 -19.83 5.38 -17.48
C VAL A 100 -21.33 5.54 -17.45
N PHE A 101 -21.85 6.38 -18.35
CA PHE A 101 -23.28 6.62 -18.47
C PHE A 101 -23.93 5.54 -19.37
N THR A 102 -25.17 5.19 -19.06
CA THR A 102 -25.95 4.22 -19.84
C THR A 102 -26.00 4.64 -21.33
N GLY A 103 -25.53 3.73 -22.19
CA GLY A 103 -25.50 3.96 -23.65
C GLY A 103 -24.20 4.54 -24.19
N THR A 104 -23.20 4.78 -23.32
CA THR A 104 -21.84 5.14 -23.75
C THR A 104 -20.87 4.07 -23.27
N GLN A 105 -19.75 3.89 -23.97
CA GLN A 105 -18.62 3.09 -23.49
C GLN A 105 -17.51 3.99 -22.93
N ASP A 106 -17.76 5.29 -22.90
CA ASP A 106 -16.81 6.29 -22.46
C ASP A 106 -17.20 6.76 -21.06
N GLY A 107 -16.35 6.52 -20.10
CA GLY A 107 -16.47 6.98 -18.73
C GLY A 107 -15.48 8.10 -18.41
N VAL A 108 -15.26 8.35 -17.14
CA VAL A 108 -14.23 9.30 -16.71
C VAL A 108 -12.85 8.78 -17.14
N HIS A 109 -12.02 9.66 -17.70
CA HIS A 109 -10.61 9.40 -17.92
C HIS A 109 -9.82 10.00 -16.75
N PHE A 110 -9.00 9.18 -16.13
CA PHE A 110 -8.08 9.62 -15.09
C PHE A 110 -6.70 9.89 -15.69
N LYS A 111 -5.92 10.71 -15.05
CA LYS A 111 -4.56 11.06 -15.46
C LYS A 111 -3.61 9.85 -15.36
N ASP A 112 -3.77 9.09 -14.29
CA ASP A 112 -3.00 7.90 -13.96
C ASP A 112 -3.82 6.98 -13.03
N TRP A 113 -3.25 5.82 -12.68
CA TRP A 113 -3.91 4.86 -11.79
C TRP A 113 -4.11 5.43 -10.38
N ALA A 114 -3.15 6.18 -9.87
CA ALA A 114 -3.23 6.76 -8.52
C ALA A 114 -4.39 7.75 -8.39
N GLU A 115 -4.62 8.60 -9.39
CA GLU A 115 -5.78 9.50 -9.41
C GLU A 115 -7.09 8.71 -9.47
N GLY A 116 -7.15 7.66 -10.29
CA GLY A 116 -8.33 6.79 -10.37
C GLY A 116 -8.66 6.14 -9.03
N ILE A 117 -7.66 5.56 -8.36
CA ILE A 117 -7.81 4.96 -7.03
C ILE A 117 -8.34 5.99 -6.03
N ALA A 118 -7.75 7.19 -6.00
CA ALA A 118 -8.15 8.24 -5.06
C ALA A 118 -9.61 8.70 -5.28
N ILE A 119 -9.98 8.99 -6.53
CA ILE A 119 -11.33 9.49 -6.86
C ILE A 119 -12.39 8.41 -6.61
N VAL A 120 -12.11 7.16 -6.97
CA VAL A 120 -13.04 6.05 -6.73
C VAL A 120 -13.20 5.79 -5.24
N SER A 121 -12.11 5.78 -4.46
CA SER A 121 -12.17 5.60 -3.00
C SER A 121 -13.01 6.69 -2.33
N GLU A 122 -12.76 7.95 -2.66
CA GLU A 122 -13.54 9.07 -2.14
C GLU A 122 -15.02 8.98 -2.57
N GLY A 123 -15.25 8.61 -3.83
CA GLY A 123 -16.60 8.46 -4.37
C GLY A 123 -17.38 7.33 -3.71
N LEU A 124 -16.75 6.19 -3.44
CA LEU A 124 -17.36 5.09 -2.70
C LEU A 124 -17.75 5.54 -1.28
N ARG A 125 -16.87 6.26 -0.60
CA ARG A 125 -17.18 6.82 0.70
C ARG A 125 -18.38 7.74 0.66
N LYS A 126 -18.33 8.81 -0.15
CA LYS A 126 -19.32 9.88 -0.19
C LYS A 126 -20.67 9.45 -0.78
N ASN A 127 -20.65 8.64 -1.84
CA ASN A 127 -21.85 8.34 -2.61
C ASN A 127 -22.58 7.08 -2.16
N TYR A 128 -21.93 6.23 -1.35
CA TYR A 128 -22.50 4.95 -0.89
C TYR A 128 -22.51 4.86 0.63
N ILE A 129 -21.34 4.83 1.28
CA ILE A 129 -21.27 4.61 2.72
C ILE A 129 -21.89 5.74 3.52
N ASP A 130 -21.56 7.00 3.20
CA ASP A 130 -22.15 8.18 3.88
C ASP A 130 -23.65 8.34 3.60
N ARG A 131 -24.15 7.65 2.57
CA ARG A 131 -25.59 7.59 2.25
C ARG A 131 -26.29 6.36 2.84
N GLY A 132 -25.59 5.58 3.65
CA GLY A 132 -26.18 4.50 4.43
C GLY A 132 -25.95 3.09 3.92
N ALA A 133 -25.14 2.89 2.86
CA ALA A 133 -24.73 1.54 2.46
C ALA A 133 -23.86 0.93 3.57
N LYS A 134 -24.26 -0.24 4.07
CA LYS A 134 -23.64 -0.93 5.20
C LYS A 134 -22.61 -1.96 4.75
N ASP A 135 -22.79 -2.49 3.55
CA ASP A 135 -21.96 -3.54 2.98
C ASP A 135 -21.91 -3.48 1.45
N ILE A 136 -21.22 -4.42 0.86
CA ILE A 136 -21.04 -4.54 -0.59
C ILE A 136 -22.38 -4.79 -1.31
N TYR A 137 -23.34 -5.45 -0.69
CA TYR A 137 -24.65 -5.73 -1.30
C TYR A 137 -25.49 -4.48 -1.40
N ASP A 138 -25.51 -3.65 -0.34
CA ASP A 138 -26.14 -2.33 -0.39
C ASP A 138 -25.53 -1.45 -1.49
N MET A 139 -24.19 -1.51 -1.66
CA MET A 139 -23.50 -0.79 -2.74
C MET A 139 -23.90 -1.33 -4.11
N GLY A 140 -24.03 -2.65 -4.26
CA GLY A 140 -24.30 -3.32 -5.52
C GLY A 140 -25.59 -2.82 -6.19
N TRP A 141 -26.65 -2.60 -5.42
CA TRP A 141 -27.91 -2.08 -5.92
C TRP A 141 -27.84 -0.66 -6.49
N ILE A 142 -26.83 0.10 -6.08
CA ILE A 142 -26.59 1.46 -6.56
C ILE A 142 -25.58 1.46 -7.72
N TYR A 143 -24.58 0.57 -7.63
CA TYR A 143 -23.44 0.55 -8.56
C TYR A 143 -23.77 -0.12 -9.90
N ALA A 144 -24.54 -1.19 -9.88
CA ALA A 144 -24.80 -2.02 -11.07
C ALA A 144 -26.28 -2.38 -11.21
N ALA A 145 -26.72 -2.54 -12.47
CA ALA A 145 -28.12 -2.93 -12.79
C ALA A 145 -28.48 -4.32 -12.21
N ASN A 146 -27.51 -5.20 -11.95
CA ASN A 146 -27.67 -6.49 -11.29
C ASN A 146 -26.83 -6.53 -10.02
N GLY A 147 -27.28 -5.82 -8.98
CA GLY A 147 -26.57 -5.55 -7.75
C GLY A 147 -26.10 -6.79 -7.01
N ASP A 148 -26.95 -7.82 -6.88
CA ASP A 148 -26.59 -9.06 -6.16
C ASP A 148 -25.47 -9.83 -6.85
N SER A 149 -25.52 -9.94 -8.17
CA SER A 149 -24.48 -10.63 -8.95
C SER A 149 -23.17 -9.85 -8.87
N TRP A 150 -23.21 -8.54 -9.03
CA TRP A 150 -22.05 -7.67 -8.90
C TRP A 150 -21.42 -7.78 -7.51
N ALA A 151 -22.22 -7.63 -6.46
CA ALA A 151 -21.76 -7.73 -5.07
C ALA A 151 -21.11 -9.08 -4.77
N SER A 152 -21.68 -10.18 -5.30
CA SER A 152 -21.13 -11.51 -5.14
C SER A 152 -19.76 -11.66 -5.81
N HIS A 153 -19.56 -11.08 -6.99
CA HIS A 153 -18.25 -11.08 -7.67
C HIS A 153 -17.22 -10.21 -6.94
N VAL A 154 -17.62 -9.05 -6.43
CA VAL A 154 -16.72 -8.21 -5.60
C VAL A 154 -16.34 -8.98 -4.34
N ARG A 155 -17.30 -9.58 -3.65
CA ARG A 155 -17.05 -10.41 -2.47
C ARG A 155 -16.08 -11.55 -2.75
N TYR A 156 -16.22 -12.23 -3.86
CA TYR A 156 -15.29 -13.28 -4.27
C TYR A 156 -13.82 -12.78 -4.32
N PHE A 157 -13.58 -11.60 -4.90
CA PHE A 157 -12.22 -11.05 -4.93
C PHE A 157 -11.74 -10.54 -3.58
N VAL A 158 -12.64 -9.98 -2.74
CA VAL A 158 -12.30 -9.62 -1.36
C VAL A 158 -11.84 -10.85 -0.59
N ASP A 159 -12.58 -11.96 -0.67
CA ASP A 159 -12.25 -13.20 0.03
C ASP A 159 -10.97 -13.85 -0.50
N LYS A 160 -10.76 -13.79 -1.82
CA LYS A 160 -9.50 -14.23 -2.42
C LYS A 160 -8.31 -13.44 -1.92
N LEU A 161 -8.43 -12.12 -1.84
CA LEU A 161 -7.36 -11.26 -1.35
C LEU A 161 -7.13 -11.44 0.15
N GLU A 162 -8.18 -11.65 0.94
CA GLU A 162 -8.10 -11.98 2.36
C GLU A 162 -7.28 -13.25 2.61
N SER A 163 -7.55 -14.30 1.83
CA SER A 163 -6.90 -15.60 1.96
C SER A 163 -5.57 -15.71 1.23
N PHE A 164 -5.19 -14.72 0.43
CA PHE A 164 -3.99 -14.75 -0.39
C PHE A 164 -2.73 -14.70 0.49
N GLN A 165 -1.85 -15.68 0.29
CA GLN A 165 -0.53 -15.70 0.91
C GLN A 165 0.51 -15.42 -0.17
N PRO A 166 1.28 -14.31 -0.06
CA PRO A 166 2.42 -14.12 -0.94
C PRO A 166 3.36 -15.32 -0.80
N THR A 167 3.76 -15.90 -1.92
CA THR A 167 4.81 -16.92 -1.88
C THR A 167 6.07 -16.25 -1.36
N GLU A 168 6.61 -16.71 -0.24
CA GLU A 168 7.94 -16.27 0.21
C GLU A 168 8.90 -16.51 -0.94
N VAL A 169 9.47 -15.43 -1.47
CA VAL A 169 10.63 -15.56 -2.35
C VAL A 169 11.72 -16.17 -1.47
N ALA A 170 11.97 -17.46 -1.68
CA ALA A 170 13.02 -18.17 -0.97
C ALA A 170 14.28 -17.29 -1.00
N GLN A 171 14.70 -16.81 0.16
CA GLN A 171 15.95 -16.10 0.31
C GLN A 171 17.01 -17.07 -0.19
N LEU A 172 17.56 -16.79 -1.37
CA LEU A 172 18.69 -17.55 -1.87
C LEU A 172 19.78 -17.48 -0.78
N PRO A 173 20.34 -18.63 -0.35
CA PRO A 173 21.39 -18.59 0.63
C PRO A 173 22.54 -17.76 0.06
N VAL A 174 22.90 -16.69 0.76
CA VAL A 174 24.08 -15.90 0.44
C VAL A 174 25.27 -16.84 0.71
N SER A 175 25.82 -17.43 -0.36
CA SER A 175 27.08 -18.16 -0.27
C SER A 175 28.17 -17.14 0.01
N ILE A 176 28.76 -17.24 1.21
CA ILE A 176 29.94 -16.50 1.65
C ILE A 176 31.17 -17.22 1.09
#